data_f704d6b3c5ad5b2741ac9f5ccad90bfa
#
_entry.id   f704d6b3c5ad5b2741ac9f5ccad90bfa
#
_cell.length_a   1.000
_cell.length_b   1.000
_cell.length_c   1.000
_cell.angle_alpha   90.00
_cell.angle_beta   90.00
_cell.angle_gamma   90.00
#
_symmetry.space_group_name_H-M   'P 1'
#
loop_
_entity.id
_entity.type
_entity.pdbx_description
1 polymer ?
#
loop_
_entity_poly.entity_id
_entity_poly.type
_entity_poly.pdbx_seq_one_letter_code
_entity_poly.pdbx_strand_id
1 'polypeptide(L)'
;MASDLSYFIPHHGRPKVSLCIPESFNLYVCPPSCVRRVSIRALRNDTRGAMGFLFLTEADVATGAYEHAVAEAVAEALTTLERPPRAFFIHLNCIDDFLGTDEDALLDELRGRFPGLGFAVVHMNPIAADRGLSTGLRVHDRLYSMLEPTPHRDSAVNLVGTFADIGGDCELFEVMRAWGVREVRQLFSCADFEAYRRLASSRLNVVLAHIGSYAAENMERRLGIPRVDAPVSYDLDEIGRQYRAIGSALGQVGGVVDGTCSQEGRAFEGRQAPSSAADDEAARLLAQAEGSVRDAVARAREALGDTPVIVDSSAVMRPFALAKALAGYGFSVCAVFALHEKDDDAEERAWVAAQVPGIAVVRGESYEGILDLGLPADAVCIGFDCAYLLKARRFVDVQKDEGLFGYQAVRRLMRLMEAALDGDTVWE
;
A
#
# COMPACT_ATOMS: atom_id res chain seq x y z
N MET A 1 33.86 1.30 -19.33
CA MET A 1 33.45 1.03 -17.95
C MET A 1 32.22 1.89 -17.73
N ALA A 2 31.04 1.26 -17.71
CA ALA A 2 29.82 1.98 -17.34
C ALA A 2 29.98 2.41 -15.87
N SER A 3 29.81 3.68 -15.58
CA SER A 3 29.81 4.17 -14.20
C SER A 3 28.48 3.74 -13.57
N ASP A 4 28.52 3.00 -12.46
CA ASP A 4 27.36 2.65 -11.66
C ASP A 4 26.81 3.87 -10.88
N LEU A 5 26.69 5.02 -11.57
CA LEU A 5 26.13 6.22 -10.98
C LEU A 5 24.61 6.12 -10.98
N SER A 6 24.05 5.98 -9.79
CA SER A 6 22.59 6.11 -9.60
C SER A 6 22.20 7.58 -9.64
N TYR A 7 21.33 7.96 -10.53
CA TYR A 7 20.78 9.31 -10.57
C TYR A 7 19.65 9.48 -9.57
N PHE A 8 19.67 10.58 -8.83
CA PHE A 8 18.56 10.96 -7.98
C PHE A 8 17.39 11.45 -8.84
N ILE A 9 16.30 10.72 -8.79
CA ILE A 9 15.03 11.12 -9.40
C ILE A 9 14.21 11.81 -8.31
N PRO A 10 13.91 13.10 -8.43
CA PRO A 10 13.07 13.77 -7.45
C PRO A 10 11.63 13.29 -7.58
N HIS A 11 11.15 12.55 -6.60
CA HIS A 11 9.75 12.18 -6.55
C HIS A 11 8.89 13.41 -6.26
N HIS A 12 8.10 13.83 -7.23
CA HIS A 12 7.12 14.92 -7.09
C HIS A 12 5.79 14.45 -6.49
N GLY A 13 5.54 13.17 -6.49
CA GLY A 13 4.33 12.63 -5.88
C GLY A 13 4.22 13.07 -4.42
N ARG A 14 3.04 13.48 -3.99
CA ARG A 14 2.76 13.64 -2.57
C ARG A 14 2.95 12.26 -1.93
N PRO A 15 3.98 12.01 -1.13
CA PRO A 15 4.03 10.75 -0.41
C PRO A 15 2.91 10.79 0.62
N LYS A 16 1.75 10.25 0.24
CA LYS A 16 0.64 10.01 1.17
C LYS A 16 0.94 8.88 2.16
N VAL A 17 2.15 8.35 2.11
CA VAL A 17 2.62 7.33 3.05
C VAL A 17 2.86 8.00 4.39
N SER A 18 1.82 8.06 5.18
CA SER A 18 1.93 8.30 6.61
C SER A 18 2.10 6.96 7.30
N LEU A 19 3.18 6.78 8.04
CA LEU A 19 3.30 5.68 9.00
C LEU A 19 2.58 6.01 10.31
N CYS A 20 1.67 6.98 10.29
CA CYS A 20 0.94 7.42 11.46
C CYS A 20 -0.42 6.74 11.50
N ILE A 21 -0.67 5.98 12.54
CA ILE A 21 -2.02 5.67 12.98
C ILE A 21 -2.56 6.85 13.80
N PRO A 22 -3.88 7.00 13.96
CA PRO A 22 -4.43 8.08 14.76
C PRO A 22 -3.86 8.13 16.18
N GLU A 23 -3.67 9.33 16.70
CA GLU A 23 -3.15 9.58 18.06
C GLU A 23 -1.81 8.90 18.33
N SER A 24 -0.99 8.65 17.31
CA SER A 24 0.35 8.10 17.46
C SER A 24 1.43 9.16 17.30
N PHE A 25 2.60 8.86 17.87
CA PHE A 25 3.81 9.65 17.76
C PHE A 25 4.95 8.81 17.19
N ASN A 26 5.66 9.35 16.22
CA ASN A 26 6.80 8.70 15.57
C ASN A 26 8.10 9.25 16.16
N LEU A 27 8.79 8.47 16.97
CA LEU A 27 10.09 8.81 17.54
C LEU A 27 11.20 8.17 16.69
N TYR A 28 11.99 9.01 16.02
CA TYR A 28 13.12 8.58 15.21
C TYR A 28 14.41 8.61 16.02
N VAL A 29 15.01 7.45 16.23
CA VAL A 29 16.25 7.24 16.96
C VAL A 29 17.39 7.11 15.93
N CYS A 30 18.12 8.17 15.69
CA CYS A 30 19.06 8.22 14.57
C CYS A 30 20.05 9.39 14.65
N PRO A 31 21.20 9.33 13.94
CA PRO A 31 22.06 10.50 13.75
C PRO A 31 21.33 11.63 13.01
N PRO A 32 21.72 12.89 13.23
CA PRO A 32 21.10 14.06 12.59
C PRO A 32 21.07 14.00 11.05
N SER A 33 22.03 13.33 10.43
CA SER A 33 22.10 13.16 8.98
C SER A 33 20.93 12.33 8.38
N CYS A 34 20.33 11.43 9.18
CA CYS A 34 19.29 10.52 8.72
C CYS A 34 17.89 11.15 8.66
N VAL A 35 17.67 12.30 9.31
CA VAL A 35 16.32 12.89 9.47
C VAL A 35 15.86 13.72 8.29
N ARG A 36 16.72 14.15 7.40
CA ARG A 36 16.40 15.09 6.32
C ARG A 36 15.20 14.65 5.48
N ARG A 37 15.23 13.40 5.01
CA ARG A 37 14.16 12.85 4.16
C ARG A 37 12.82 12.74 4.90
N VAL A 38 12.87 12.32 6.15
CA VAL A 38 11.69 12.16 7.01
C VAL A 38 11.10 13.52 7.36
N SER A 39 11.92 14.50 7.71
CA SER A 39 11.49 15.88 8.01
C SER A 39 10.83 16.56 6.81
N ILE A 40 11.39 16.41 5.60
CA ILE A 40 10.77 16.94 4.37
C ILE A 40 9.39 16.31 4.13
N ARG A 41 9.27 15.00 4.34
CA ARG A 41 7.99 14.29 4.23
C ARG A 41 6.96 14.82 5.24
N ALA A 42 7.36 14.99 6.50
CA ALA A 42 6.51 15.52 7.55
C ALA A 42 6.02 16.95 7.26
N LEU A 43 6.90 17.79 6.70
CA LEU A 43 6.53 19.13 6.25
C LEU A 43 5.49 19.10 5.13
N ARG A 44 5.63 18.20 4.17
CA ARG A 44 4.71 18.08 3.03
C ARG A 44 3.34 17.53 3.44
N ASN A 45 3.29 16.63 4.42
CA ASN A 45 2.07 15.96 4.87
C ASN A 45 1.44 16.60 6.10
N ASP A 46 2.00 17.70 6.60
CA ASP A 46 1.59 18.38 7.84
C ASP A 46 1.51 17.45 9.08
N THR A 47 2.47 16.52 9.15
CA THR A 47 2.57 15.54 10.26
C THR A 47 3.64 15.88 11.28
N ARG A 48 4.14 17.13 11.31
CA ARG A 48 5.21 17.59 12.21
C ARG A 48 4.89 17.39 13.68
N GLY A 49 3.64 17.62 14.06
CA GLY A 49 3.18 17.47 15.46
C GLY A 49 3.12 16.03 15.96
N ALA A 50 3.26 15.05 15.05
CA ALA A 50 3.22 13.62 15.34
C ALA A 50 4.59 12.95 15.24
N MET A 51 5.69 13.70 15.32
CA MET A 51 7.04 13.16 15.23
C MET A 51 8.06 13.91 16.06
N GLY A 52 9.07 13.17 16.51
CA GLY A 52 10.24 13.69 17.22
C GLY A 52 11.51 12.93 16.86
N PHE A 53 12.64 13.46 17.28
CA PHE A 53 13.95 12.92 16.96
C PHE A 53 14.76 12.78 18.24
N LEU A 54 15.20 11.58 18.53
CA LEU A 54 16.26 11.30 19.50
C LEU A 54 17.58 11.17 18.71
N PHE A 55 18.42 12.21 18.80
CA PHE A 55 19.68 12.22 18.09
C PHE A 55 20.73 11.41 18.83
N LEU A 56 21.27 10.42 18.15
CA LEU A 56 22.36 9.61 18.65
C LEU A 56 23.70 10.31 18.44
N THR A 57 24.51 10.34 19.49
CA THR A 57 25.92 10.74 19.45
C THR A 57 26.84 9.52 19.30
N GLU A 58 28.13 9.75 18.96
CA GLU A 58 29.11 8.67 18.93
C GLU A 58 29.29 8.01 20.31
N ALA A 59 29.10 8.77 21.40
CA ALA A 59 29.20 8.26 22.76
C ALA A 59 28.03 7.33 23.08
N ASP A 60 26.82 7.66 22.66
CA ASP A 60 25.63 6.81 22.85
C ASP A 60 25.79 5.46 22.14
N VAL A 61 26.33 5.51 20.91
CA VAL A 61 26.63 4.30 20.12
C VAL A 61 27.73 3.45 20.79
N ALA A 62 28.80 4.09 21.27
CA ALA A 62 29.94 3.38 21.87
C ALA A 62 29.59 2.73 23.22
N THR A 63 28.66 3.30 23.97
CA THR A 63 28.25 2.81 25.31
C THR A 63 27.02 1.94 25.33
N GLY A 64 26.25 1.89 24.24
CA GLY A 64 24.94 1.22 24.20
C GLY A 64 23.86 1.92 25.05
N ALA A 65 24.13 3.15 25.52
CA ALA A 65 23.24 3.86 26.45
C ALA A 65 21.97 4.40 25.80
N TYR A 66 21.83 4.31 24.47
CA TYR A 66 20.71 4.89 23.75
C TYR A 66 19.36 4.18 24.01
N GLU A 67 19.36 2.92 24.40
CA GLU A 67 18.13 2.18 24.74
C GLU A 67 17.39 2.85 25.90
N HIS A 68 18.10 3.19 26.97
CA HIS A 68 17.54 3.96 28.09
C HIS A 68 17.10 5.37 27.67
N ALA A 69 17.82 6.01 26.75
CA ALA A 69 17.46 7.32 26.24
C ALA A 69 16.12 7.33 25.49
N VAL A 70 15.73 6.20 24.90
CA VAL A 70 14.40 6.05 24.24
C VAL A 70 13.26 6.20 25.26
N ALA A 71 13.36 5.54 26.42
CA ALA A 71 12.36 5.64 27.47
C ALA A 71 12.25 7.05 28.06
N GLU A 72 13.38 7.76 28.21
CA GLU A 72 13.40 9.17 28.65
C GLU A 72 12.76 10.09 27.59
N ALA A 73 13.07 9.88 26.30
CA ALA A 73 12.46 10.64 25.22
C ALA A 73 10.93 10.45 25.14
N VAL A 74 10.43 9.22 25.39
CA VAL A 74 8.99 8.97 25.51
C VAL A 74 8.40 9.74 26.68
N ALA A 75 9.05 9.73 27.86
CA ALA A 75 8.60 10.47 29.04
C ALA A 75 8.54 11.98 28.78
N GLU A 76 9.56 12.53 28.12
CA GLU A 76 9.61 13.93 27.70
C GLU A 76 8.48 14.27 26.73
N ALA A 77 8.25 13.47 25.70
CA ALA A 77 7.18 13.67 24.75
C ALA A 77 5.81 13.69 25.43
N LEU A 78 5.55 12.78 26.36
CA LEU A 78 4.28 12.73 27.11
C LEU A 78 4.01 13.98 27.98
N THR A 79 5.06 14.65 28.44
CA THR A 79 4.94 15.85 29.27
C THR A 79 4.94 17.14 28.46
N THR A 80 5.53 17.12 27.27
CA THR A 80 5.73 18.31 26.43
C THR A 80 4.63 18.52 25.41
N LEU A 81 4.05 17.41 24.89
CA LEU A 81 3.01 17.50 23.87
C LEU A 81 1.68 17.94 24.47
N GLU A 82 1.02 18.90 23.81
CA GLU A 82 -0.31 19.39 24.23
C GLU A 82 -1.36 18.27 24.27
N ARG A 83 -1.23 17.29 23.39
CA ARG A 83 -2.07 16.08 23.32
C ARG A 83 -1.17 14.85 23.41
N PRO A 84 -1.11 14.21 24.59
CA PRO A 84 -0.34 12.99 24.74
C PRO A 84 -0.81 11.90 23.78
N PRO A 85 0.11 11.24 23.04
CA PRO A 85 -0.26 10.18 22.13
C PRO A 85 -0.70 8.92 22.88
N ARG A 86 -1.48 8.09 22.19
CA ARG A 86 -1.93 6.76 22.63
C ARG A 86 -0.96 5.66 22.22
N ALA A 87 -0.08 5.95 21.25
CA ALA A 87 0.87 4.99 20.71
C ALA A 87 2.16 5.66 20.24
N PHE A 88 3.26 4.91 20.31
CA PHE A 88 4.57 5.31 19.82
C PHE A 88 5.09 4.31 18.80
N PHE A 89 5.55 4.82 17.65
CA PHE A 89 6.39 4.09 16.73
C PHE A 89 7.85 4.53 16.95
N ILE A 90 8.68 3.61 17.42
CA ILE A 90 10.11 3.82 17.65
C ILE A 90 10.84 3.41 16.37
N HIS A 91 11.32 4.39 15.62
CA HIS A 91 12.03 4.14 14.37
C HIS A 91 13.53 4.05 14.65
N LEU A 92 14.06 2.81 14.62
CA LEU A 92 15.49 2.56 14.75
C LEU A 92 16.16 2.63 13.37
N ASN A 93 17.34 3.18 13.30
CA ASN A 93 18.07 3.30 12.04
C ASN A 93 19.04 2.13 11.80
N CYS A 94 19.82 2.19 10.70
CA CYS A 94 20.73 1.13 10.31
C CYS A 94 21.91 0.90 11.30
N ILE A 95 22.21 1.83 12.20
CA ILE A 95 23.23 1.64 13.24
C ILE A 95 22.78 0.60 14.24
N ASP A 96 21.48 0.56 14.53
CA ASP A 96 20.87 -0.42 15.42
C ASP A 96 21.14 -1.87 15.02
N ASP A 97 21.08 -2.17 13.72
CA ASP A 97 21.38 -3.51 13.21
C ASP A 97 22.85 -3.95 13.45
N PHE A 98 23.77 -3.00 13.65
CA PHE A 98 25.14 -3.29 14.02
C PHE A 98 25.33 -3.42 15.53
N LEU A 99 24.49 -2.73 16.31
CA LEU A 99 24.54 -2.76 17.77
C LEU A 99 23.80 -3.95 18.36
N GLY A 100 22.81 -4.49 17.60
CA GLY A 100 22.06 -5.66 18.01
C GLY A 100 21.10 -5.38 19.18
N THR A 101 20.40 -4.26 19.12
CA THR A 101 19.36 -3.92 20.11
C THR A 101 18.38 -5.06 20.30
N ASP A 102 18.13 -5.41 21.54
CA ASP A 102 17.08 -6.35 21.92
C ASP A 102 15.71 -5.64 21.87
N GLU A 103 15.03 -5.80 20.74
CA GLU A 103 13.70 -5.19 20.49
C GLU A 103 12.69 -5.61 21.57
N ASP A 104 12.71 -6.87 21.97
CA ASP A 104 11.77 -7.39 22.96
C ASP A 104 12.04 -6.78 24.35
N ALA A 105 13.29 -6.68 24.75
CA ALA A 105 13.68 -6.03 26.01
C ALA A 105 13.30 -4.54 26.02
N LEU A 106 13.55 -3.82 24.94
CA LEU A 106 13.14 -2.41 24.79
C LEU A 106 11.61 -2.25 24.89
N LEU A 107 10.85 -3.09 24.20
CA LEU A 107 9.39 -3.04 24.25
C LEU A 107 8.86 -3.40 25.64
N ASP A 108 9.46 -4.36 26.34
CA ASP A 108 9.07 -4.75 27.70
C ASP A 108 9.36 -3.63 28.70
N GLU A 109 10.50 -2.94 28.60
CA GLU A 109 10.81 -1.75 29.40
C GLU A 109 9.77 -0.64 29.17
N LEU A 110 9.49 -0.31 27.91
CA LEU A 110 8.53 0.75 27.56
C LEU A 110 7.12 0.43 28.05
N ARG A 111 6.65 -0.81 27.86
CA ARG A 111 5.33 -1.25 28.33
C ARG A 111 5.22 -1.26 29.85
N GLY A 112 6.30 -1.68 30.53
CA GLY A 112 6.39 -1.66 31.99
C GLY A 112 6.38 -0.27 32.58
N ARG A 113 7.07 0.68 31.95
CA ARG A 113 7.17 2.07 32.40
C ARG A 113 5.95 2.91 32.03
N PHE A 114 5.30 2.63 30.90
CA PHE A 114 4.17 3.41 30.38
C PHE A 114 2.94 2.52 30.11
N PRO A 115 2.32 1.96 31.14
CA PRO A 115 1.17 1.08 30.97
C PRO A 115 0.00 1.78 30.31
N GLY A 116 -0.64 1.13 29.34
CA GLY A 116 -1.77 1.66 28.58
C GLY A 116 -1.40 2.40 27.31
N LEU A 117 -0.11 2.55 26.99
CA LEU A 117 0.36 3.05 25.71
C LEU A 117 0.72 1.89 24.76
N GLY A 118 0.42 2.08 23.46
CA GLY A 118 0.88 1.18 22.42
C GLY A 118 2.31 1.48 21.99
N PHE A 119 3.13 0.43 21.79
CA PHE A 119 4.49 0.58 21.28
C PHE A 119 4.76 -0.38 20.13
N ALA A 120 5.43 0.11 19.09
CA ALA A 120 5.97 -0.70 18.01
C ALA A 120 7.35 -0.19 17.62
N VAL A 121 8.28 -1.12 17.39
CA VAL A 121 9.61 -0.83 16.86
C VAL A 121 9.58 -1.00 15.33
N VAL A 122 10.15 -0.04 14.62
CA VAL A 122 10.25 -0.02 13.17
C VAL A 122 11.72 0.09 12.76
N HIS A 123 12.27 -0.96 12.17
CA HIS A 123 13.63 -0.94 11.64
C HIS A 123 13.67 -0.27 10.27
N MET A 124 14.43 0.82 10.17
CA MET A 124 14.61 1.60 8.95
C MET A 124 15.95 1.28 8.28
N ASN A 125 16.26 0.00 8.10
CA ASN A 125 17.49 -0.43 7.47
C ASN A 125 17.30 -0.79 6.00
N PRO A 126 17.78 0.04 5.05
CA PRO A 126 17.73 -0.30 3.63
C PRO A 126 18.70 -1.42 3.24
N ILE A 127 19.75 -1.67 4.05
CA ILE A 127 20.79 -2.65 3.76
C ILE A 127 20.32 -4.08 4.10
N ALA A 128 19.45 -4.23 5.10
CA ALA A 128 18.92 -5.53 5.50
C ALA A 128 17.82 -6.08 4.56
N ALA A 129 17.45 -5.36 3.51
CA ALA A 129 16.42 -5.77 2.56
C ALA A 129 16.73 -7.10 1.84
N ASP A 130 18.01 -7.47 1.74
CA ASP A 130 18.46 -8.67 1.04
C ASP A 130 18.40 -9.95 1.90
N ARG A 131 18.05 -9.85 3.20
CA ARG A 131 18.10 -10.97 4.15
C ARG A 131 16.72 -11.43 4.64
N GLY A 132 15.73 -11.55 3.76
CA GLY A 132 14.40 -12.03 4.15
C GLY A 132 13.27 -11.09 3.72
N LEU A 133 12.29 -10.85 4.61
CA LEU A 133 11.16 -9.96 4.32
C LEU A 133 11.62 -8.53 4.00
N SER A 134 11.10 -7.97 2.92
CA SER A 134 11.41 -6.60 2.52
C SER A 134 11.05 -5.60 3.64
N THR A 135 11.82 -4.51 3.74
CA THR A 135 11.54 -3.42 4.69
C THR A 135 10.10 -2.92 4.58
N GLY A 136 9.54 -2.83 3.36
CA GLY A 136 8.17 -2.40 3.14
C GLY A 136 7.14 -3.32 3.78
N LEU A 137 7.29 -4.64 3.66
CA LEU A 137 6.42 -5.63 4.29
C LEU A 137 6.45 -5.52 5.81
N ARG A 138 7.67 -5.39 6.40
CA ARG A 138 7.85 -5.24 7.84
C ARG A 138 7.24 -3.94 8.36
N VAL A 139 7.50 -2.83 7.70
CA VAL A 139 6.94 -1.52 8.08
C VAL A 139 5.42 -1.54 8.01
N HIS A 140 4.85 -2.14 6.96
CA HIS A 140 3.40 -2.24 6.84
C HIS A 140 2.79 -3.12 7.94
N ASP A 141 3.42 -4.24 8.30
CA ASP A 141 3.01 -5.08 9.41
C ASP A 141 2.99 -4.32 10.75
N ARG A 142 4.00 -3.47 11.00
CA ARG A 142 4.05 -2.68 12.23
C ARG A 142 2.87 -1.72 12.42
N LEU A 143 2.22 -1.29 11.34
CA LEU A 143 0.99 -0.49 11.43
C LEU A 143 -0.18 -1.23 12.09
N TYR A 144 -0.17 -2.57 12.08
CA TYR A 144 -1.20 -3.42 12.68
C TYR A 144 -0.73 -4.16 13.93
N SER A 145 0.54 -3.97 14.34
CA SER A 145 1.15 -4.73 15.44
C SER A 145 0.54 -4.44 16.81
N MET A 146 -0.03 -3.26 17.01
CA MET A 146 -0.66 -2.85 18.27
C MET A 146 -2.13 -3.27 18.39
N LEU A 147 -2.68 -3.95 17.38
CA LEU A 147 -4.02 -4.53 17.48
C LEU A 147 -4.00 -5.72 18.42
N GLU A 148 -4.95 -5.78 19.33
CA GLU A 148 -5.08 -6.84 20.32
C GLU A 148 -6.22 -7.80 19.97
N PRO A 149 -6.10 -9.10 20.30
CA PRO A 149 -7.18 -10.03 20.12
C PRO A 149 -8.45 -9.58 20.83
N THR A 150 -9.59 -9.75 20.17
CA THR A 150 -10.91 -9.47 20.74
C THR A 150 -11.79 -10.71 20.65
N PRO A 151 -12.62 -10.99 21.68
CA PRO A 151 -13.54 -12.11 21.64
C PRO A 151 -14.73 -11.87 20.69
N HIS A 152 -14.94 -10.63 20.28
CA HIS A 152 -16.08 -10.24 19.44
C HIS A 152 -15.63 -10.01 18.00
N ARG A 153 -16.32 -10.65 17.05
CA ARG A 153 -16.27 -10.36 15.62
C ARG A 153 -17.51 -9.62 15.21
N ASP A 154 -17.33 -8.54 14.48
CA ASP A 154 -18.43 -7.80 13.87
C ASP A 154 -18.56 -8.11 12.36
N SER A 155 -19.47 -7.42 11.67
CA SER A 155 -19.68 -7.61 10.24
C SER A 155 -18.79 -6.73 9.36
N ALA A 156 -17.78 -6.07 9.93
CA ALA A 156 -16.87 -5.21 9.19
C ALA A 156 -15.79 -6.01 8.45
N VAL A 157 -15.22 -5.37 7.43
CA VAL A 157 -14.12 -5.87 6.61
C VAL A 157 -13.01 -4.85 6.61
N ASN A 158 -11.76 -5.29 6.79
CA ASN A 158 -10.60 -4.42 6.64
C ASN A 158 -10.06 -4.47 5.21
N LEU A 159 -9.65 -3.32 4.68
CA LEU A 159 -8.80 -3.24 3.50
C LEU A 159 -7.35 -3.05 3.96
N VAL A 160 -6.47 -3.95 3.50
CA VAL A 160 -5.06 -4.01 3.94
C VAL A 160 -4.13 -3.96 2.73
N GLY A 161 -3.00 -3.27 2.85
CA GLY A 161 -1.97 -3.27 1.80
C GLY A 161 -1.95 -2.01 0.94
N THR A 162 -2.65 -0.95 1.36
CA THR A 162 -2.59 0.36 0.71
C THR A 162 -1.98 1.40 1.64
N PHE A 163 -1.45 2.48 1.06
CA PHE A 163 -0.98 3.66 1.79
C PHE A 163 -1.94 4.85 1.68
N ALA A 164 -3.04 4.67 0.97
CA ALA A 164 -4.13 5.62 0.87
C ALA A 164 -5.46 4.87 0.84
N ASP A 165 -6.48 5.50 1.34
CA ASP A 165 -7.82 4.92 1.34
C ASP A 165 -8.38 4.82 -0.08
N ILE A 166 -9.12 3.75 -0.32
CA ILE A 166 -9.91 3.59 -1.56
C ILE A 166 -10.99 4.67 -1.58
N GLY A 167 -11.15 5.31 -2.73
CA GLY A 167 -12.13 6.37 -2.92
C GLY A 167 -13.57 5.87 -2.71
N GLY A 168 -14.40 6.69 -2.07
CA GLY A 168 -15.79 6.34 -1.77
C GLY A 168 -16.69 6.15 -3.00
N ASP A 169 -16.20 6.48 -4.20
CA ASP A 169 -16.83 6.24 -5.51
C ASP A 169 -16.55 4.85 -6.10
N CYS A 170 -15.79 4.01 -5.37
CA CYS A 170 -15.52 2.64 -5.77
C CYS A 170 -16.75 1.77 -5.54
N GLU A 171 -17.11 0.96 -6.54
CA GLU A 171 -18.21 0.00 -6.48
C GLU A 171 -18.07 -1.02 -5.34
N LEU A 172 -16.83 -1.24 -4.86
CA LEU A 172 -16.54 -2.13 -3.74
C LEU A 172 -17.47 -1.89 -2.55
N PHE A 173 -17.68 -0.62 -2.18
CA PHE A 173 -18.49 -0.28 -0.99
C PHE A 173 -19.96 -0.65 -1.15
N GLU A 174 -20.51 -0.50 -2.35
CA GLU A 174 -21.90 -0.91 -2.64
C GLU A 174 -22.02 -2.42 -2.69
N VAL A 175 -21.10 -3.10 -3.34
CA VAL A 175 -21.03 -4.56 -3.41
C VAL A 175 -20.87 -5.18 -2.03
N MET A 176 -19.97 -4.66 -1.20
CA MET A 176 -19.80 -5.10 0.19
C MET A 176 -21.09 -4.93 0.99
N ARG A 177 -21.80 -3.82 0.80
CA ARG A 177 -23.08 -3.57 1.47
C ARG A 177 -24.16 -4.58 1.01
N ALA A 178 -24.21 -4.90 -0.28
CA ALA A 178 -25.12 -5.95 -0.80
C ALA A 178 -24.83 -7.31 -0.15
N TRP A 179 -23.55 -7.64 0.12
CA TRP A 179 -23.17 -8.85 0.87
C TRP A 179 -23.33 -8.73 2.40
N GLY A 180 -23.99 -7.67 2.90
CA GLY A 180 -24.26 -7.50 4.34
C GLY A 180 -23.08 -7.02 5.17
N VAL A 181 -22.03 -6.50 4.54
CA VAL A 181 -20.94 -5.81 5.24
C VAL A 181 -21.44 -4.43 5.69
N ARG A 182 -21.46 -4.19 6.99
CA ARG A 182 -21.94 -2.92 7.54
C ARG A 182 -20.93 -1.79 7.45
N GLU A 183 -19.65 -2.13 7.54
CA GLU A 183 -18.55 -1.18 7.56
C GLU A 183 -17.33 -1.76 6.83
N VAL A 184 -16.76 -0.99 5.92
CA VAL A 184 -15.45 -1.27 5.32
C VAL A 184 -14.45 -0.35 5.99
N ARG A 185 -13.49 -0.93 6.70
CA ARG A 185 -12.49 -0.21 7.48
C ARG A 185 -11.19 -0.06 6.72
N GLN A 186 -10.68 1.14 6.74
CA GLN A 186 -9.40 1.49 6.15
C GLN A 186 -8.55 2.18 7.20
N LEU A 187 -7.28 1.82 7.29
CA LEU A 187 -6.38 2.30 8.33
C LEU A 187 -6.31 3.83 8.40
N PHE A 188 -6.21 4.47 7.25
CA PHE A 188 -6.01 5.92 7.15
C PHE A 188 -7.30 6.73 7.28
N SER A 189 -8.48 6.09 7.29
CA SER A 189 -9.78 6.68 7.62
C SER A 189 -10.15 6.57 9.10
N CYS A 190 -9.33 5.91 9.91
CA CYS A 190 -9.59 5.83 11.34
C CYS A 190 -9.52 7.24 11.97
N ALA A 191 -10.61 7.68 12.59
CA ALA A 191 -10.70 9.03 13.18
C ALA A 191 -9.90 9.18 14.48
N ASP A 192 -9.76 8.09 15.24
CA ASP A 192 -9.10 8.04 16.53
C ASP A 192 -8.48 6.65 16.79
N PHE A 193 -7.76 6.50 17.89
CA PHE A 193 -7.11 5.24 18.25
C PHE A 193 -8.11 4.11 18.55
N GLU A 194 -9.32 4.44 19.03
CA GLU A 194 -10.36 3.43 19.25
C GLU A 194 -10.93 2.91 17.90
N ALA A 195 -11.05 3.79 16.91
CA ALA A 195 -11.39 3.36 15.55
C ALA A 195 -10.32 2.43 14.96
N TYR A 196 -9.04 2.74 15.18
CA TYR A 196 -7.93 1.84 14.83
C TYR A 196 -8.05 0.49 15.55
N ARG A 197 -8.29 0.46 16.86
CA ARG A 197 -8.44 -0.79 17.62
C ARG A 197 -9.58 -1.66 17.11
N ARG A 198 -10.67 -1.05 16.60
CA ARG A 198 -11.80 -1.79 16.01
C ARG A 198 -11.43 -2.60 14.76
N LEU A 199 -10.29 -2.33 14.10
CA LEU A 199 -9.79 -3.19 13.02
C LEU A 199 -9.60 -4.65 13.50
N ALA A 200 -9.28 -4.85 14.78
CA ALA A 200 -9.13 -6.18 15.37
C ALA A 200 -10.43 -6.99 15.45
N SER A 201 -11.60 -6.35 15.40
CA SER A 201 -12.91 -7.02 15.48
C SER A 201 -13.51 -7.38 14.11
N SER A 202 -12.88 -6.98 13.02
CA SER A 202 -13.37 -7.26 11.66
C SER A 202 -13.36 -8.75 11.33
N ARG A 203 -14.30 -9.20 10.54
CA ARG A 203 -14.46 -10.62 10.18
C ARG A 203 -13.55 -11.10 9.04
N LEU A 204 -13.04 -10.18 8.22
CA LEU A 204 -12.21 -10.50 7.05
C LEU A 204 -11.21 -9.38 6.78
N ASN A 205 -10.01 -9.75 6.35
CA ASN A 205 -9.03 -8.86 5.74
C ASN A 205 -9.02 -9.07 4.22
N VAL A 206 -9.25 -8.03 3.44
CA VAL A 206 -9.05 -8.01 1.98
C VAL A 206 -7.71 -7.37 1.70
N VAL A 207 -6.78 -8.13 1.12
CA VAL A 207 -5.40 -7.69 0.85
C VAL A 207 -5.32 -7.12 -0.56
N LEU A 208 -5.10 -5.81 -0.66
CA LEU A 208 -5.15 -5.07 -1.91
C LEU A 208 -3.80 -4.94 -2.62
N ALA A 209 -2.71 -5.24 -1.93
CA ALA A 209 -1.38 -5.28 -2.52
C ALA A 209 -0.45 -6.19 -1.70
N HIS A 210 0.56 -6.76 -2.38
CA HIS A 210 1.54 -7.65 -1.75
C HIS A 210 2.18 -7.06 -0.48
N ILE A 211 2.36 -5.75 -0.42
CA ILE A 211 2.94 -5.10 0.76
C ILE A 211 2.12 -5.32 2.04
N GLY A 212 0.81 -5.60 1.91
CA GLY A 212 -0.07 -5.94 3.03
C GLY A 212 -0.13 -7.42 3.38
N SER A 213 0.45 -8.30 2.57
CA SER A 213 0.28 -9.75 2.73
C SER A 213 0.82 -10.27 4.07
N TYR A 214 2.01 -9.81 4.46
CA TYR A 214 2.63 -10.21 5.71
C TYR A 214 1.86 -9.68 6.95
N ALA A 215 1.37 -8.44 6.87
CA ALA A 215 0.52 -7.88 7.92
C ALA A 215 -0.79 -8.67 8.07
N ALA A 216 -1.44 -9.00 6.96
CA ALA A 216 -2.68 -9.77 6.97
C ALA A 216 -2.46 -11.21 7.50
N GLU A 217 -1.34 -11.86 7.14
CA GLU A 217 -0.95 -13.17 7.69
C GLU A 217 -0.73 -13.12 9.20
N ASN A 218 -0.05 -12.08 9.69
CA ASN A 218 0.15 -11.88 11.12
C ASN A 218 -1.17 -11.58 11.85
N MET A 219 -2.08 -10.81 11.23
CA MET A 219 -3.42 -10.56 11.78
C MET A 219 -4.24 -11.87 11.82
N GLU A 220 -4.14 -12.71 10.78
CA GLU A 220 -4.80 -14.02 10.77
C GLU A 220 -4.30 -14.90 11.92
N ARG A 221 -2.97 -15.01 12.08
CA ARG A 221 -2.33 -15.83 13.13
C ARG A 221 -2.59 -15.30 14.54
N ARG A 222 -2.46 -13.97 14.78
CA ARG A 222 -2.58 -13.35 16.11
C ARG A 222 -4.01 -13.06 16.52
N LEU A 223 -4.80 -12.56 15.57
CA LEU A 223 -6.14 -12.04 15.80
C LEU A 223 -7.22 -13.00 15.33
N GLY A 224 -6.86 -14.03 14.54
CA GLY A 224 -7.83 -14.98 13.97
C GLY A 224 -8.71 -14.35 12.88
N ILE A 225 -8.30 -13.25 12.22
CA ILE A 225 -9.04 -12.63 11.12
C ILE A 225 -8.60 -13.28 9.83
N PRO A 226 -9.44 -14.06 9.14
CA PRO A 226 -9.09 -14.67 7.86
C PRO A 226 -8.81 -13.60 6.80
N ARG A 227 -8.09 -13.98 5.76
CA ARG A 227 -7.73 -13.07 4.66
C ARG A 227 -8.14 -13.60 3.31
N VAL A 228 -8.31 -12.68 2.36
CA VAL A 228 -8.45 -12.95 0.93
C VAL A 228 -7.57 -11.98 0.16
N ASP A 229 -6.78 -12.51 -0.76
CA ASP A 229 -5.92 -11.70 -1.61
C ASP A 229 -6.70 -11.21 -2.83
N ALA A 230 -6.74 -9.90 -3.01
CA ALA A 230 -7.38 -9.21 -4.13
C ALA A 230 -6.50 -8.00 -4.52
N PRO A 231 -5.29 -8.23 -5.06
CA PRO A 231 -4.38 -7.15 -5.42
C PRO A 231 -4.99 -6.27 -6.50
N VAL A 232 -4.71 -4.96 -6.46
CA VAL A 232 -5.20 -4.03 -7.48
C VAL A 232 -4.87 -4.56 -8.88
N SER A 233 -5.87 -4.61 -9.73
CA SER A 233 -5.78 -5.08 -11.10
C SER A 233 -6.50 -4.15 -12.06
N TYR A 234 -6.03 -4.18 -13.29
CA TYR A 234 -6.63 -3.46 -14.42
C TYR A 234 -7.19 -4.41 -15.49
N ASP A 235 -7.11 -5.71 -15.24
CA ASP A 235 -7.71 -6.76 -16.07
C ASP A 235 -9.11 -7.10 -15.56
N LEU A 236 -10.14 -6.98 -16.43
CA LEU A 236 -11.54 -7.15 -16.04
C LEU A 236 -11.86 -8.57 -15.56
N ASP A 237 -11.22 -9.58 -16.15
CA ASP A 237 -11.45 -10.97 -15.76
C ASP A 237 -10.81 -11.26 -14.38
N GLU A 238 -9.63 -10.69 -14.12
CA GLU A 238 -8.98 -10.77 -12.81
C GLU A 238 -9.83 -10.06 -11.75
N ILE A 239 -10.29 -8.84 -12.00
CA ILE A 239 -11.19 -8.10 -11.11
C ILE A 239 -12.45 -8.93 -10.80
N GLY A 240 -13.08 -9.51 -11.82
CA GLY A 240 -14.23 -10.37 -11.62
C GLY A 240 -13.94 -11.61 -10.77
N ARG A 241 -12.76 -12.23 -10.93
CA ARG A 241 -12.31 -13.34 -10.08
C ARG A 241 -12.11 -12.90 -8.62
N GLN A 242 -11.52 -11.72 -8.41
CA GLN A 242 -11.29 -11.16 -7.07
C GLN A 242 -12.60 -10.90 -6.33
N TYR A 243 -13.59 -10.29 -6.97
CA TYR A 243 -14.90 -10.09 -6.35
C TYR A 243 -15.60 -11.42 -6.00
N ARG A 244 -15.49 -12.44 -6.85
CA ARG A 244 -16.01 -13.77 -6.52
C ARG A 244 -15.27 -14.39 -5.32
N ALA A 245 -13.96 -14.23 -5.23
CA ALA A 245 -13.17 -14.71 -4.09
C ALA A 245 -13.56 -14.00 -2.79
N ILE A 246 -13.74 -12.68 -2.82
CA ILE A 246 -14.21 -11.88 -1.68
C ILE A 246 -15.60 -12.35 -1.23
N GLY A 247 -16.56 -12.47 -2.16
CA GLY A 247 -17.91 -12.93 -1.85
C GLY A 247 -17.92 -14.34 -1.25
N SER A 248 -17.12 -15.26 -1.80
CA SER A 248 -16.94 -16.61 -1.25
C SER A 248 -16.37 -16.60 0.16
N ALA A 249 -15.32 -15.79 0.42
CA ALA A 249 -14.71 -15.66 1.75
C ALA A 249 -15.73 -15.10 2.77
N LEU A 250 -16.52 -14.10 2.38
CA LEU A 250 -17.58 -13.55 3.21
C LEU A 250 -18.68 -14.58 3.55
N GLY A 251 -19.05 -15.44 2.60
CA GLY A 251 -19.99 -16.53 2.82
C GLY A 251 -19.46 -17.57 3.82
N GLN A 252 -18.16 -17.85 3.81
CA GLN A 252 -17.53 -18.79 4.75
C GLN A 252 -17.47 -18.25 6.19
N VAL A 253 -17.24 -16.95 6.38
CA VAL A 253 -17.16 -16.32 7.71
C VAL A 253 -18.52 -15.82 8.24
N GLY A 254 -19.54 -15.79 7.41
CA GLY A 254 -20.90 -15.33 7.79
C GLY A 254 -21.65 -16.24 8.77
N GLY A 255 -21.15 -17.46 9.02
CA GLY A 255 -21.73 -18.41 9.98
C GLY A 255 -21.42 -18.15 11.46
N VAL A 256 -20.69 -17.09 11.81
CA VAL A 256 -20.15 -16.83 13.17
C VAL A 256 -20.66 -15.50 13.77
N VAL A 257 -21.88 -15.08 13.45
CA VAL A 257 -22.47 -13.90 14.11
C VAL A 257 -23.40 -14.37 15.22
N ASP A 258 -23.01 -14.13 16.47
CA ASP A 258 -23.62 -14.47 17.75
C ASP A 258 -23.25 -15.86 18.33
N GLY A 259 -22.00 -15.97 18.85
CA GLY A 259 -21.61 -17.11 19.69
C GLY A 259 -20.17 -17.02 20.17
N THR A 260 -19.99 -17.09 21.46
CA THR A 260 -18.70 -17.18 22.15
C THR A 260 -17.78 -18.21 21.49
N CYS A 261 -16.56 -17.79 21.17
CA CYS A 261 -15.49 -18.64 20.66
C CYS A 261 -15.15 -19.73 21.66
N SER A 262 -15.59 -20.97 21.42
CA SER A 262 -15.07 -22.15 22.12
C SER A 262 -13.93 -22.74 21.31
N GLN A 263 -12.74 -22.78 21.94
CA GLN A 263 -11.57 -23.52 21.49
C GLN A 263 -11.88 -25.03 21.49
N GLU A 264 -12.34 -25.55 20.38
CA GLU A 264 -12.22 -26.98 20.05
C GLU A 264 -12.54 -27.14 18.55
N GLY A 265 -11.56 -27.71 17.82
CA GLY A 265 -11.70 -27.99 16.39
C GLY A 265 -12.83 -28.99 16.10
N ARG A 266 -13.93 -28.50 15.61
CA ARG A 266 -14.97 -29.29 14.95
C ARG A 266 -15.42 -28.63 13.66
N ALA A 267 -15.43 -29.43 12.61
CA ALA A 267 -15.97 -29.10 11.30
C ALA A 267 -17.39 -28.49 11.44
N PHE A 268 -17.57 -27.27 10.93
CA PHE A 268 -18.85 -26.60 10.92
C PHE A 268 -19.71 -27.15 9.76
N GLU A 269 -20.69 -27.98 10.10
CA GLU A 269 -21.91 -28.19 9.31
C GLU A 269 -22.95 -27.16 9.76
N GLY A 270 -23.18 -26.15 8.94
CA GLY A 270 -24.18 -25.10 9.20
C GLY A 270 -24.05 -23.96 8.20
N ARG A 271 -24.18 -24.27 6.88
CA ARG A 271 -24.27 -23.28 5.83
C ARG A 271 -25.60 -22.51 5.93
N GLN A 272 -25.56 -21.22 6.33
CA GLN A 272 -26.43 -20.26 5.66
C GLN A 272 -25.57 -19.61 4.57
N ALA A 273 -25.75 -20.08 3.33
CA ALA A 273 -25.32 -19.38 2.14
C ALA A 273 -25.90 -17.96 2.16
N PRO A 274 -25.19 -16.93 1.65
CA PRO A 274 -25.80 -15.63 1.39
C PRO A 274 -27.13 -15.86 0.69
N SER A 275 -28.16 -15.09 1.03
CA SER A 275 -29.46 -15.26 0.38
C SER A 275 -29.25 -15.04 -1.13
N SER A 276 -29.84 -15.84 -1.99
CA SER A 276 -29.77 -15.71 -3.44
C SER A 276 -29.97 -14.25 -3.91
N ALA A 277 -30.81 -13.51 -3.21
CA ALA A 277 -31.08 -12.10 -3.47
C ALA A 277 -29.90 -11.15 -3.22
N ALA A 278 -29.03 -11.42 -2.21
CA ALA A 278 -27.83 -10.60 -1.93
C ALA A 278 -26.76 -10.82 -3.00
N ASP A 279 -26.59 -12.06 -3.44
CA ASP A 279 -25.66 -12.40 -4.52
C ASP A 279 -26.15 -11.86 -5.87
N ASP A 280 -27.46 -11.90 -6.12
CA ASP A 280 -28.07 -11.34 -7.34
C ASP A 280 -27.87 -9.81 -7.40
N GLU A 281 -28.04 -9.10 -6.28
CA GLU A 281 -27.81 -7.66 -6.21
C GLU A 281 -26.33 -7.31 -6.40
N ALA A 282 -25.42 -8.01 -5.74
CA ALA A 282 -23.98 -7.82 -5.92
C ALA A 282 -23.57 -8.09 -7.38
N ALA A 283 -24.08 -9.17 -7.99
CA ALA A 283 -23.81 -9.49 -9.39
C ALA A 283 -24.31 -8.39 -10.34
N ARG A 284 -25.51 -7.82 -10.07
CA ARG A 284 -26.06 -6.69 -10.84
C ARG A 284 -25.16 -5.45 -10.75
N LEU A 285 -24.70 -5.09 -9.54
CA LEU A 285 -23.78 -3.96 -9.32
C LEU A 285 -22.46 -4.16 -10.06
N LEU A 286 -21.88 -5.36 -9.98
CA LEU A 286 -20.63 -5.69 -10.66
C LEU A 286 -20.80 -5.64 -12.19
N ALA A 287 -21.88 -6.19 -12.74
CA ALA A 287 -22.15 -6.13 -14.16
C ALA A 287 -22.33 -4.68 -14.66
N GLN A 288 -22.99 -3.84 -13.88
CA GLN A 288 -23.14 -2.41 -14.19
C GLN A 288 -21.78 -1.69 -14.17
N ALA A 289 -20.94 -1.96 -13.15
CA ALA A 289 -19.61 -1.38 -13.03
C ALA A 289 -18.71 -1.81 -14.20
N GLU A 290 -18.71 -3.11 -14.55
CA GLU A 290 -17.97 -3.64 -15.68
C GLU A 290 -18.43 -3.03 -17.01
N GLY A 291 -19.74 -2.90 -17.24
CA GLY A 291 -20.27 -2.23 -18.43
C GLY A 291 -19.76 -0.80 -18.56
N SER A 292 -19.79 -0.02 -17.46
CA SER A 292 -19.27 1.36 -17.46
C SER A 292 -17.77 1.45 -17.73
N VAL A 293 -17.00 0.44 -17.36
CA VAL A 293 -15.57 0.35 -17.70
C VAL A 293 -15.38 0.07 -19.18
N ARG A 294 -16.12 -0.88 -19.76
CA ARG A 294 -16.04 -1.19 -21.21
C ARG A 294 -16.31 0.07 -22.05
N ASP A 295 -17.29 0.88 -21.64
CA ASP A 295 -17.58 2.16 -22.28
C ASP A 295 -16.43 3.17 -22.11
N ALA A 296 -15.81 3.24 -20.92
CA ALA A 296 -14.67 4.11 -20.66
C ALA A 296 -13.43 3.69 -21.48
N VAL A 297 -13.16 2.39 -21.57
CA VAL A 297 -12.07 1.85 -22.40
C VAL A 297 -12.30 2.18 -23.89
N ALA A 298 -13.53 2.01 -24.38
CA ALA A 298 -13.86 2.32 -25.77
C ALA A 298 -13.62 3.82 -26.10
N ARG A 299 -14.08 4.72 -25.23
CA ARG A 299 -13.83 6.19 -25.40
C ARG A 299 -12.34 6.53 -25.34
N ALA A 300 -11.62 6.00 -24.35
CA ALA A 300 -10.19 6.25 -24.24
C ALA A 300 -9.42 5.73 -25.46
N ARG A 301 -9.81 4.56 -25.99
CA ARG A 301 -9.24 4.02 -27.23
C ARG A 301 -9.48 4.93 -28.44
N GLU A 302 -10.71 5.45 -28.59
CA GLU A 302 -11.04 6.39 -29.64
C GLU A 302 -10.22 7.68 -29.51
N ALA A 303 -10.09 8.21 -28.29
CA ALA A 303 -9.36 9.46 -28.03
C ALA A 303 -7.85 9.32 -28.22
N LEU A 304 -7.24 8.22 -27.73
CA LEU A 304 -5.79 8.00 -27.83
C LEU A 304 -5.36 7.51 -29.21
N GLY A 305 -6.21 6.75 -29.92
CA GLY A 305 -5.84 6.14 -31.20
C GLY A 305 -4.58 5.29 -31.07
N ASP A 306 -3.56 5.58 -31.89
CA ASP A 306 -2.26 4.91 -31.90
C ASP A 306 -1.22 5.63 -31.03
N THR A 307 -1.62 6.59 -30.19
CA THR A 307 -0.70 7.28 -29.28
C THR A 307 0.05 6.27 -28.39
N PRO A 308 1.39 6.32 -28.38
CA PRO A 308 2.18 5.42 -27.56
C PRO A 308 1.90 5.61 -26.06
N VAL A 309 1.90 4.50 -25.31
CA VAL A 309 1.71 4.50 -23.87
C VAL A 309 2.93 3.88 -23.19
N ILE A 310 3.41 4.53 -22.15
CA ILE A 310 4.51 4.07 -21.31
C ILE A 310 3.96 3.84 -19.90
N VAL A 311 4.21 2.64 -19.36
CA VAL A 311 3.81 2.27 -18.00
C VAL A 311 5.02 2.31 -17.07
N ASP A 312 4.81 2.80 -15.86
CA ASP A 312 5.89 2.98 -14.88
C ASP A 312 5.54 2.34 -13.53
N SER A 313 6.52 1.69 -12.94
CA SER A 313 6.46 1.12 -11.59
C SER A 313 6.29 2.17 -10.47
N SER A 314 6.47 3.45 -10.75
CA SER A 314 6.10 4.53 -9.82
C SER A 314 4.59 4.73 -9.72
N ALA A 315 3.85 4.42 -10.79
CA ALA A 315 2.39 4.56 -10.86
C ALA A 315 1.65 3.40 -10.18
N VAL A 316 2.10 2.18 -10.44
CA VAL A 316 1.39 0.95 -10.05
C VAL A 316 2.34 -0.06 -9.41
N MET A 317 1.78 -0.91 -8.55
CA MET A 317 2.56 -1.98 -7.91
C MET A 317 2.92 -3.10 -8.88
N ARG A 318 2.08 -3.35 -9.90
CA ARG A 318 2.23 -4.42 -10.91
C ARG A 318 2.27 -3.82 -12.32
N PRO A 319 3.42 -3.26 -12.75
CA PRO A 319 3.52 -2.53 -14.02
C PRO A 319 3.31 -3.42 -15.25
N PHE A 320 3.74 -4.67 -15.21
CA PHE A 320 3.51 -5.59 -16.33
C PHE A 320 2.05 -6.07 -16.39
N ALA A 321 1.36 -6.21 -15.26
CA ALA A 321 -0.07 -6.49 -15.23
C ALA A 321 -0.87 -5.34 -15.87
N LEU A 322 -0.51 -4.08 -15.56
CA LEU A 322 -1.12 -2.93 -16.22
C LEU A 322 -0.79 -2.91 -17.72
N ALA A 323 0.47 -3.12 -18.10
CA ALA A 323 0.87 -3.15 -19.51
C ALA A 323 0.11 -4.23 -20.30
N LYS A 324 -0.05 -5.43 -19.72
CA LYS A 324 -0.84 -6.54 -20.28
C LYS A 324 -2.31 -6.14 -20.46
N ALA A 325 -2.93 -5.54 -19.45
CA ALA A 325 -4.32 -5.10 -19.51
C ALA A 325 -4.51 -4.03 -20.61
N LEU A 326 -3.64 -3.01 -20.66
CA LEU A 326 -3.69 -1.97 -21.69
C LEU A 326 -3.49 -2.51 -23.09
N ALA A 327 -2.52 -3.41 -23.29
CA ALA A 327 -2.33 -4.09 -24.56
C ALA A 327 -3.56 -4.93 -24.95
N GLY A 328 -4.16 -5.64 -23.98
CA GLY A 328 -5.40 -6.39 -24.16
C GLY A 328 -6.60 -5.51 -24.54
N TYR A 329 -6.65 -4.27 -24.08
CA TYR A 329 -7.61 -3.26 -24.50
C TYR A 329 -7.28 -2.65 -25.85
N GLY A 330 -6.12 -2.97 -26.43
CA GLY A 330 -5.66 -2.53 -27.72
C GLY A 330 -4.91 -1.19 -27.69
N PHE A 331 -4.44 -0.67 -26.56
CA PHE A 331 -3.57 0.50 -26.50
C PHE A 331 -2.15 0.17 -26.98
N SER A 332 -1.46 1.17 -27.56
CA SER A 332 -0.10 1.02 -28.10
C SER A 332 0.95 1.12 -26.98
N VAL A 333 1.06 0.10 -26.14
CA VAL A 333 2.08 0.06 -25.07
C VAL A 333 3.45 -0.15 -25.70
N CYS A 334 4.37 0.82 -25.54
CA CYS A 334 5.71 0.76 -26.15
C CYS A 334 6.84 0.57 -25.15
N ALA A 335 6.64 0.89 -23.86
CA ALA A 335 7.66 0.66 -22.84
C ALA A 335 7.06 0.41 -21.45
N VAL A 336 7.84 -0.33 -20.63
CA VAL A 336 7.59 -0.49 -19.19
C VAL A 336 8.85 -0.08 -18.42
N PHE A 337 8.71 0.93 -17.56
CA PHE A 337 9.73 1.34 -16.60
C PHE A 337 9.56 0.51 -15.32
N ALA A 338 10.41 -0.50 -15.16
CA ALA A 338 10.36 -1.46 -14.06
C ALA A 338 11.49 -1.21 -13.04
N LEU A 339 11.76 0.07 -12.70
CA LEU A 339 12.87 0.48 -11.82
C LEU A 339 12.72 -0.07 -10.39
N HIS A 340 11.50 -0.42 -9.97
CA HIS A 340 11.18 -0.91 -8.65
C HIS A 340 10.38 -2.24 -8.72
N GLU A 341 10.67 -3.03 -9.75
CA GLU A 341 10.01 -4.32 -9.98
C GLU A 341 10.22 -5.29 -8.83
N LYS A 342 9.20 -6.11 -8.60
CA LYS A 342 9.21 -7.27 -7.70
C LYS A 342 8.75 -8.51 -8.46
N ASP A 343 8.99 -9.68 -7.89
CA ASP A 343 8.69 -10.95 -8.55
C ASP A 343 7.18 -11.27 -8.67
N ASP A 344 6.32 -10.52 -8.02
CA ASP A 344 4.85 -10.67 -8.04
C ASP A 344 4.19 -10.32 -9.40
N ASP A 345 4.96 -9.91 -10.39
CA ASP A 345 4.54 -9.54 -11.75
C ASP A 345 5.24 -10.37 -12.85
N ALA A 346 5.85 -11.50 -12.48
CA ALA A 346 6.73 -12.26 -13.38
C ALA A 346 5.97 -12.95 -14.55
N GLU A 347 4.76 -13.46 -14.31
CA GLU A 347 3.93 -14.10 -15.33
C GLU A 347 3.47 -13.07 -16.38
N GLU A 348 3.03 -11.91 -15.95
CA GLU A 348 2.60 -10.83 -16.82
C GLU A 348 3.77 -10.28 -17.63
N ARG A 349 4.95 -10.19 -17.03
CA ARG A 349 6.18 -9.83 -17.74
C ARG A 349 6.49 -10.79 -18.87
N ALA A 350 6.40 -12.10 -18.60
CA ALA A 350 6.62 -13.11 -19.64
C ALA A 350 5.58 -13.01 -20.77
N TRP A 351 4.32 -12.76 -20.42
CA TRP A 351 3.25 -12.55 -21.39
C TRP A 351 3.51 -11.30 -22.26
N VAL A 352 3.84 -10.17 -21.63
CA VAL A 352 4.13 -8.90 -22.33
C VAL A 352 5.29 -9.07 -23.30
N ALA A 353 6.37 -9.71 -22.87
CA ALA A 353 7.53 -9.99 -23.72
C ALA A 353 7.19 -10.85 -24.94
N ALA A 354 6.24 -11.78 -24.80
CA ALA A 354 5.82 -12.68 -25.88
C ALA A 354 4.78 -12.07 -26.83
N GLN A 355 3.88 -11.22 -26.32
CA GLN A 355 2.70 -10.76 -27.07
C GLN A 355 2.80 -9.29 -27.53
N VAL A 356 3.73 -8.49 -26.98
CA VAL A 356 3.94 -7.08 -27.39
C VAL A 356 5.32 -6.95 -28.04
N PRO A 357 5.42 -7.17 -29.38
CA PRO A 357 6.70 -7.13 -30.08
C PRO A 357 7.38 -5.77 -29.97
N GLY A 358 8.66 -5.76 -29.62
CA GLY A 358 9.46 -4.53 -29.57
C GLY A 358 9.23 -3.64 -28.34
N ILE A 359 8.47 -4.12 -27.34
CA ILE A 359 8.33 -3.38 -26.08
C ILE A 359 9.68 -3.19 -25.40
N ALA A 360 9.99 -1.95 -25.00
CA ALA A 360 11.18 -1.65 -24.22
C ALA A 360 10.92 -1.89 -22.73
N VAL A 361 11.86 -2.55 -22.04
CA VAL A 361 11.80 -2.76 -20.59
C VAL A 361 13.00 -2.08 -19.94
N VAL A 362 12.74 -0.98 -19.21
CA VAL A 362 13.76 -0.16 -18.53
C VAL A 362 13.87 -0.61 -17.09
N ARG A 363 15.06 -1.03 -16.64
CA ARG A 363 15.28 -1.58 -15.29
C ARG A 363 16.33 -0.87 -14.46
N GLY A 364 17.40 -0.46 -15.05
CA GLY A 364 18.54 0.13 -14.32
C GLY A 364 19.53 0.78 -15.28
N GLU A 365 19.06 1.11 -16.46
CA GLU A 365 19.85 1.80 -17.47
C GLU A 365 20.25 3.18 -16.96
N SER A 366 21.41 3.66 -17.40
CA SER A 366 21.80 5.03 -17.20
C SER A 366 20.82 5.99 -17.90
N TYR A 367 20.79 7.24 -17.47
CA TYR A 367 19.95 8.25 -18.13
C TYR A 367 20.22 8.34 -19.63
N GLU A 368 21.49 8.27 -20.04
CA GLU A 368 21.89 8.24 -21.45
C GLU A 368 21.35 6.99 -22.15
N GLY A 369 21.46 5.81 -21.52
CA GLY A 369 20.91 4.57 -22.05
C GLY A 369 19.39 4.60 -22.25
N ILE A 370 18.66 5.31 -21.37
CA ILE A 370 17.23 5.51 -21.55
C ILE A 370 16.92 6.41 -22.74
N LEU A 371 17.69 7.49 -22.91
CA LEU A 371 17.54 8.39 -24.07
C LEU A 371 17.84 7.69 -25.39
N ASP A 372 18.86 6.80 -25.40
CA ASP A 372 19.25 6.02 -26.57
C ASP A 372 18.18 5.01 -27.02
N LEU A 373 17.21 4.67 -26.16
CA LEU A 373 16.07 3.83 -26.55
C LEU A 373 15.14 4.50 -27.56
N GLY A 374 15.27 5.83 -27.75
CA GLY A 374 14.47 6.57 -28.72
C GLY A 374 12.98 6.49 -28.46
N LEU A 375 12.56 6.46 -27.19
CA LEU A 375 11.14 6.40 -26.83
C LEU A 375 10.38 7.64 -27.32
N PRO A 376 9.10 7.48 -27.72
CA PRO A 376 8.34 8.57 -28.30
C PRO A 376 8.12 9.73 -27.31
N ALA A 377 8.49 10.94 -27.69
CA ALA A 377 8.32 12.14 -26.84
C ALA A 377 6.86 12.55 -26.65
N ASP A 378 5.97 12.10 -27.51
CA ASP A 378 4.52 12.34 -27.46
C ASP A 378 3.74 11.21 -26.79
N ALA A 379 4.42 10.24 -26.19
CA ALA A 379 3.79 9.16 -25.44
C ALA A 379 3.01 9.67 -24.21
N VAL A 380 1.92 8.98 -23.90
CA VAL A 380 1.24 9.12 -22.61
C VAL A 380 2.03 8.32 -21.58
N CYS A 381 2.68 9.01 -20.64
CA CYS A 381 3.46 8.44 -19.55
C CYS A 381 2.57 8.24 -18.31
N ILE A 382 2.33 6.99 -17.95
CA ILE A 382 1.60 6.62 -16.73
C ILE A 382 2.62 6.42 -15.61
N GLY A 383 2.81 7.45 -14.78
CA GLY A 383 3.74 7.46 -13.67
C GLY A 383 4.85 8.51 -13.80
N PHE A 384 5.43 8.83 -12.66
CA PHE A 384 6.34 9.96 -12.52
C PHE A 384 7.71 9.74 -13.13
N ASP A 385 8.34 8.57 -12.88
CA ASP A 385 9.74 8.37 -13.23
C ASP A 385 9.95 8.41 -14.75
N CYS A 386 9.12 7.70 -15.51
CA CYS A 386 9.19 7.76 -16.98
C CYS A 386 8.88 9.17 -17.51
N ALA A 387 7.85 9.82 -16.97
CA ALA A 387 7.45 11.15 -17.43
C ALA A 387 8.55 12.18 -17.15
N TYR A 388 9.18 12.14 -15.97
CA TYR A 388 10.27 13.04 -15.60
C TYR A 388 11.53 12.82 -16.45
N LEU A 389 11.94 11.57 -16.63
CA LEU A 389 13.13 11.20 -17.39
C LEU A 389 13.00 11.57 -18.86
N LEU A 390 11.84 11.35 -19.44
CA LEU A 390 11.57 11.64 -20.86
C LEU A 390 11.10 13.09 -21.10
N LYS A 391 10.93 13.89 -20.05
CA LYS A 391 10.33 15.23 -20.12
C LYS A 391 9.00 15.21 -20.86
N ALA A 392 8.19 14.18 -20.59
CA ALA A 392 6.95 13.95 -21.31
C ALA A 392 5.92 15.04 -21.02
N ARG A 393 5.22 15.51 -22.05
CA ARG A 393 4.14 16.50 -21.95
C ARG A 393 2.85 15.88 -21.44
N ARG A 394 2.62 14.61 -21.78
CA ARG A 394 1.41 13.85 -21.46
C ARG A 394 1.67 12.94 -20.28
N PHE A 395 1.33 13.42 -19.10
CA PHE A 395 1.60 12.75 -17.83
C PHE A 395 0.32 12.36 -17.09
N VAL A 396 0.22 11.11 -16.70
CA VAL A 396 -0.83 10.56 -15.85
C VAL A 396 -0.28 10.40 -14.43
N ASP A 397 -0.69 11.29 -13.53
CA ASP A 397 -0.26 11.31 -12.14
C ASP A 397 -1.04 10.27 -11.31
N VAL A 398 -0.56 9.05 -11.36
CA VAL A 398 -0.97 7.94 -10.47
C VAL A 398 0.25 7.49 -9.69
N GLN A 399 0.09 7.14 -8.43
CA GLN A 399 1.18 6.75 -7.55
C GLN A 399 0.83 5.48 -6.78
N LYS A 400 1.52 4.37 -7.09
CA LYS A 400 1.43 3.07 -6.40
C LYS A 400 -0.01 2.60 -6.17
N ASP A 401 -0.88 2.76 -7.18
CA ASP A 401 -2.31 2.41 -7.13
C ASP A 401 -3.12 3.12 -6.03
N GLU A 402 -2.63 4.27 -5.53
CA GLU A 402 -3.26 4.96 -4.40
C GLU A 402 -4.72 5.34 -4.65
N GLY A 403 -5.60 4.87 -3.77
CA GLY A 403 -7.03 5.13 -3.82
C GLY A 403 -7.77 4.42 -4.96
N LEU A 404 -7.12 3.43 -5.61
CA LEU A 404 -7.65 2.67 -6.74
C LEU A 404 -7.96 1.23 -6.34
N PHE A 405 -9.11 0.72 -6.79
CA PHE A 405 -9.46 -0.70 -6.70
C PHE A 405 -10.56 -1.05 -7.70
N GLY A 406 -10.61 -2.33 -8.11
CA GLY A 406 -11.67 -2.91 -8.89
C GLY A 406 -11.93 -2.20 -10.23
N TYR A 407 -13.18 -2.16 -10.63
CA TYR A 407 -13.60 -1.52 -11.88
C TYR A 407 -13.41 0.01 -11.87
N GLN A 408 -13.50 0.63 -10.69
CA GLN A 408 -13.24 2.06 -10.53
C GLN A 408 -11.79 2.42 -10.91
N ALA A 409 -10.81 1.57 -10.59
CA ALA A 409 -9.42 1.80 -10.95
C ALA A 409 -9.23 1.95 -12.46
N VAL A 410 -9.80 1.02 -13.23
CA VAL A 410 -9.73 1.05 -14.70
C VAL A 410 -10.42 2.29 -15.24
N ARG A 411 -11.65 2.56 -14.81
CA ARG A 411 -12.44 3.72 -15.24
C ARG A 411 -11.72 5.04 -14.95
N ARG A 412 -11.09 5.15 -13.77
CA ARG A 412 -10.32 6.35 -13.39
C ARG A 412 -9.06 6.49 -14.24
N LEU A 413 -8.33 5.40 -14.47
CA LEU A 413 -7.15 5.40 -15.32
C LEU A 413 -7.48 5.86 -16.74
N MET A 414 -8.55 5.33 -17.35
CA MET A 414 -8.98 5.74 -18.68
C MET A 414 -9.24 7.25 -18.77
N ARG A 415 -9.97 7.81 -17.80
CA ARG A 415 -10.22 9.27 -17.74
C ARG A 415 -8.93 10.09 -17.59
N LEU A 416 -7.98 9.60 -16.80
CA LEU A 416 -6.69 10.28 -16.63
C LEU A 416 -5.85 10.23 -17.91
N MET A 417 -5.89 9.13 -18.65
CA MET A 417 -5.22 8.99 -19.93
C MET A 417 -5.83 9.93 -20.99
N GLU A 418 -7.17 10.02 -21.05
CA GLU A 418 -7.86 10.98 -21.92
C GLU A 418 -7.47 12.42 -21.58
N ALA A 419 -7.50 12.79 -20.29
CA ALA A 419 -7.13 14.13 -19.84
C ALA A 419 -5.65 14.49 -20.10
N ALA A 420 -4.77 13.50 -20.10
CA ALA A 420 -3.35 13.71 -20.39
C ALA A 420 -3.07 14.09 -21.85
N LEU A 421 -3.98 13.84 -22.78
CA LEU A 421 -3.83 14.23 -24.18
C LEU A 421 -3.77 15.75 -24.35
N ASP A 422 -4.55 16.48 -23.56
CA ASP A 422 -4.58 17.96 -23.54
C ASP A 422 -3.56 18.54 -22.54
N GLY A 423 -2.84 17.68 -21.84
CA GLY A 423 -1.86 18.06 -20.84
C GLY A 423 -0.61 18.68 -21.47
N ASP A 424 -0.11 19.73 -20.85
CA ASP A 424 1.18 20.35 -21.19
C ASP A 424 2.02 20.48 -19.91
N THR A 425 2.48 19.32 -19.41
CA THR A 425 3.29 19.27 -18.19
C THR A 425 4.64 19.93 -18.45
N VAL A 426 4.95 20.95 -17.65
CA VAL A 426 6.25 21.62 -17.68
C VAL A 426 7.13 21.05 -16.58
N TRP A 427 8.28 20.52 -16.95
CA TRP A 427 9.30 20.00 -16.05
C TRP A 427 10.36 21.06 -15.78
N GLU A 428 10.47 21.51 -14.56
CA GLU A 428 11.55 22.41 -14.10
C GLU A 428 12.89 21.72 -13.94
#